data_7791264847b20470d9a719a2b8d4cc78
#
_entry.id   7791264847b20470d9a719a2b8d4cc78
#
_cell.length_a   1.000
_cell.length_b   1.000
_cell.length_c   1.000
_cell.angle_alpha   90.00
_cell.angle_beta   90.00
_cell.angle_gamma   90.00
#
_symmetry.space_group_name_H-M   'P 1'
#
loop_
_entity.id
_entity.type
_entity.pdbx_description
1 polymer ?
#
loop_
_entity_poly.entity_id
_entity_poly.type
_entity_poly.pdbx_seq_one_letter_code
_entity_poly.pdbx_strand_id
1 'polypeptide(L)'
;MKKFFAVLAIIFVTGCSVFGNKKDEPNVNTDFMGGAIKVSYTLTGEFKSLTSSGTAKVTSILPSAVDEAYLTATLRARLQLVEFMKVEVEGNSFVKAVAESLQEGVNVNNSPDNKVTSKIASELQENIRQQSKAILTGTYVFDRSYDSGTRTVKVVIKTGVQDVKTAKQVHRLMGN
;
A
#
# COMPACT_ATOMS: atom_id res chain seq x y z
N MET A 1 21.67 -67.88 -29.96
CA MET A 1 20.63 -67.28 -29.14
C MET A 1 21.29 -66.29 -28.18
N LYS A 2 21.40 -65.02 -28.58
CA LYS A 2 22.02 -63.96 -27.78
C LYS A 2 20.93 -62.91 -27.49
N LYS A 3 20.54 -62.82 -26.21
CA LYS A 3 19.55 -61.86 -25.72
C LYS A 3 20.26 -60.51 -25.53
N PHE A 4 19.84 -59.51 -26.31
CA PHE A 4 20.22 -58.10 -26.10
C PHE A 4 19.28 -57.49 -25.08
N PHE A 5 19.78 -57.14 -23.91
CA PHE A 5 19.12 -56.27 -22.96
C PHE A 5 19.44 -54.84 -23.30
N ALA A 6 18.44 -54.08 -23.78
CA ALA A 6 18.53 -52.67 -23.92
C ALA A 6 18.19 -52.00 -22.57
N VAL A 7 19.17 -51.39 -21.93
CA VAL A 7 19.01 -50.59 -20.73
C VAL A 7 18.63 -49.17 -21.17
N LEU A 8 17.37 -48.80 -20.94
CA LEU A 8 16.84 -47.46 -21.16
C LEU A 8 17.22 -46.59 -19.96
N ALA A 9 18.23 -45.77 -20.08
CA ALA A 9 18.64 -44.77 -19.09
C ALA A 9 17.67 -43.58 -19.15
N ILE A 10 16.75 -43.48 -18.19
CA ILE A 10 15.88 -42.29 -18.01
C ILE A 10 16.71 -41.24 -17.25
N ILE A 11 17.13 -40.20 -17.96
CA ILE A 11 17.79 -39.04 -17.40
C ILE A 11 16.67 -38.15 -16.78
N PHE A 12 16.52 -38.22 -15.48
CA PHE A 12 15.72 -37.23 -14.73
C PHE A 12 16.50 -35.92 -14.68
N VAL A 13 16.15 -34.99 -15.56
CA VAL A 13 16.57 -33.59 -15.43
C VAL A 13 15.74 -32.99 -14.29
N THR A 14 16.27 -33.04 -13.08
CA THR A 14 15.76 -32.25 -11.96
C THR A 14 16.05 -30.79 -12.22
N GLY A 15 15.12 -30.11 -12.86
CA GLY A 15 15.10 -28.65 -12.96
C GLY A 15 14.95 -28.06 -11.57
N CYS A 16 16.06 -27.70 -10.91
CA CYS A 16 16.04 -26.80 -9.78
C CYS A 16 15.52 -25.45 -10.26
N SER A 17 14.20 -25.22 -10.13
CA SER A 17 13.65 -23.87 -10.14
C SER A 17 14.20 -23.15 -8.91
N VAL A 18 15.27 -22.37 -9.13
CA VAL A 18 15.72 -21.37 -8.17
C VAL A 18 14.64 -20.28 -8.12
N PHE A 19 13.59 -20.53 -7.35
CA PHE A 19 12.73 -19.47 -6.82
C PHE A 19 13.63 -18.68 -5.87
N GLY A 20 14.25 -17.64 -6.40
CA GLY A 20 14.90 -16.64 -5.58
C GLY A 20 13.86 -16.08 -4.62
N ASN A 21 13.88 -16.52 -3.36
CA ASN A 21 13.24 -15.83 -2.27
C ASN A 21 13.79 -14.41 -2.26
N LYS A 22 13.12 -13.46 -2.93
CA LYS A 22 13.29 -12.05 -2.60
C LYS A 22 13.02 -11.98 -1.11
N LYS A 23 14.07 -11.83 -0.29
CA LYS A 23 13.92 -11.48 1.11
C LYS A 23 13.02 -10.27 1.09
N ASP A 24 11.84 -10.38 1.70
CA ASP A 24 10.93 -9.26 1.87
C ASP A 24 11.71 -8.21 2.66
N GLU A 25 12.09 -7.13 1.99
CA GLU A 25 12.71 -5.99 2.65
C GLU A 25 11.73 -5.47 3.70
N PRO A 26 12.21 -5.13 4.91
CA PRO A 26 11.35 -4.64 5.98
C PRO A 26 10.58 -3.41 5.50
N ASN A 27 9.27 -3.42 5.74
CA ASN A 27 8.42 -2.29 5.41
C ASN A 27 8.55 -1.21 6.48
N VAL A 28 8.79 0.02 6.04
CA VAL A 28 8.68 1.22 6.85
C VAL A 28 7.28 1.80 6.66
N ASN A 29 6.70 2.32 7.74
CA ASN A 29 5.39 2.95 7.71
C ASN A 29 5.49 4.36 8.28
N THR A 30 4.85 5.31 7.60
CA THR A 30 4.70 6.67 8.09
C THR A 30 3.21 7.01 8.15
N ASP A 31 2.79 7.52 9.30
CA ASP A 31 1.41 7.94 9.54
C ASP A 31 1.29 9.45 9.28
N PHE A 32 0.21 9.84 8.62
CA PHE A 32 -0.15 11.22 8.30
C PHE A 32 -1.57 11.54 8.77
N MET A 33 -1.90 12.82 8.88
CA MET A 33 -3.24 13.29 9.25
C MET A 33 -3.75 12.63 10.55
N GLY A 34 -2.90 12.55 11.58
CA GLY A 34 -3.26 11.95 12.87
C GLY A 34 -3.50 10.44 12.81
N GLY A 35 -2.84 9.72 11.90
CA GLY A 35 -2.99 8.27 11.72
C GLY A 35 -4.16 7.86 10.82
N ALA A 36 -4.86 8.82 10.21
CA ALA A 36 -5.91 8.52 9.24
C ALA A 36 -5.37 7.97 7.92
N ILE A 37 -4.17 8.37 7.55
CA ILE A 37 -3.42 7.91 6.38
C ILE A 37 -2.16 7.20 6.83
N LYS A 38 -1.87 6.04 6.24
CA LYS A 38 -0.61 5.31 6.42
C LYS A 38 0.00 5.00 5.07
N VAL A 39 1.24 5.42 4.87
CA VAL A 39 2.06 5.10 3.70
C VAL A 39 3.06 4.03 4.08
N SER A 40 3.10 2.93 3.33
CA SER A 40 4.06 1.83 3.50
C SER A 40 5.02 1.80 2.32
N TYR A 41 6.32 1.67 2.59
CA TYR A 41 7.40 1.65 1.60
C TYR A 41 8.58 0.84 2.12
N THR A 42 9.55 0.52 1.25
CA THR A 42 10.81 -0.14 1.66
C THR A 42 11.81 0.86 2.23
N LEU A 43 12.89 0.37 2.84
CA LEU A 43 14.02 1.20 3.25
C LEU A 43 14.70 1.92 2.06
N THR A 44 14.55 1.37 0.86
CA THR A 44 15.03 1.98 -0.40
C THR A 44 14.07 2.99 -1.00
N GLY A 45 12.91 3.25 -0.36
CA GLY A 45 11.91 4.22 -0.81
C GLY A 45 10.94 3.69 -1.86
N GLU A 46 10.88 2.37 -2.09
CA GLU A 46 9.88 1.81 -3.01
C GLU A 46 8.48 1.81 -2.37
N PHE A 47 7.52 2.46 -3.02
CA PHE A 47 6.12 2.45 -2.60
C PHE A 47 5.56 1.02 -2.54
N LYS A 48 4.92 0.65 -1.45
CA LYS A 48 4.25 -0.66 -1.25
C LYS A 48 2.73 -0.53 -1.21
N SER A 49 2.22 0.31 -0.33
CA SER A 49 0.78 0.52 -0.20
C SER A 49 0.46 1.83 0.52
N LEU A 50 -0.77 2.28 0.33
CA LEU A 50 -1.34 3.39 1.05
C LEU A 50 -2.71 2.98 1.58
N THR A 51 -2.98 3.29 2.84
CA THR A 51 -4.28 3.08 3.47
C THR A 51 -4.84 4.39 3.98
N SER A 52 -6.17 4.53 3.90
CA SER A 52 -6.90 5.65 4.51
C SER A 52 -8.08 5.09 5.30
N SER A 53 -8.35 5.67 6.45
CA SER A 53 -9.45 5.25 7.32
C SER A 53 -10.48 6.36 7.47
N GLY A 54 -11.77 6.00 7.45
CA GLY A 54 -12.86 6.90 7.73
C GLY A 54 -13.82 6.31 8.77
N THR A 55 -14.44 7.15 9.55
CA THR A 55 -15.42 6.74 10.58
C THR A 55 -16.73 7.50 10.41
N ALA A 56 -17.85 6.87 10.81
CA ALA A 56 -19.15 7.51 10.88
C ALA A 56 -19.97 6.95 12.04
N LYS A 57 -20.81 7.79 12.63
CA LYS A 57 -21.77 7.38 13.66
C LYS A 57 -23.01 6.77 13.04
N VAL A 58 -23.52 5.71 13.65
CA VAL A 58 -24.82 5.12 13.32
C VAL A 58 -25.89 5.91 14.08
N THR A 59 -26.75 6.59 13.34
CA THR A 59 -27.75 7.54 13.91
C THR A 59 -29.05 6.90 14.37
N SER A 60 -29.31 5.66 13.90
CA SER A 60 -30.55 4.93 14.21
C SER A 60 -30.26 3.47 14.53
N ILE A 61 -31.21 2.77 15.12
CA ILE A 61 -31.16 1.32 15.38
C ILE A 61 -31.53 0.48 14.13
N LEU A 62 -31.99 1.13 13.06
CA LEU A 62 -32.37 0.43 11.83
C LEU A 62 -31.16 -0.13 11.12
N PRO A 63 -31.22 -1.34 10.55
CA PRO A 63 -30.12 -1.92 9.79
C PRO A 63 -29.62 -1.01 8.66
N SER A 64 -30.53 -0.32 7.96
CA SER A 64 -30.20 0.64 6.90
C SER A 64 -29.32 1.80 7.37
N ALA A 65 -29.43 2.20 8.65
CA ALA A 65 -28.58 3.25 9.21
C ALA A 65 -27.10 2.81 9.37
N VAL A 66 -26.86 1.51 9.56
CA VAL A 66 -25.51 0.94 9.59
C VAL A 66 -24.91 0.99 8.19
N ASP A 67 -25.66 0.62 7.15
CA ASP A 67 -25.20 0.65 5.74
C ASP A 67 -24.91 2.08 5.29
N GLU A 68 -25.77 3.04 5.66
CA GLU A 68 -25.56 4.47 5.41
C GLU A 68 -24.28 4.98 6.10
N ALA A 69 -24.05 4.56 7.35
CA ALA A 69 -22.83 4.90 8.07
C ALA A 69 -21.57 4.29 7.41
N TYR A 70 -21.64 3.06 6.89
CA TYR A 70 -20.55 2.48 6.10
C TYR A 70 -20.26 3.26 4.82
N LEU A 71 -21.30 3.68 4.09
CA LEU A 71 -21.14 4.53 2.92
C LEU A 71 -20.47 5.85 3.30
N THR A 72 -20.96 6.52 4.34
CA THR A 72 -20.40 7.78 4.84
C THR A 72 -18.95 7.63 5.28
N ALA A 73 -18.61 6.56 6.01
CA ALA A 73 -17.24 6.29 6.43
C ALA A 73 -16.31 6.04 5.20
N THR A 74 -16.81 5.34 4.18
CA THR A 74 -16.07 5.11 2.93
C THR A 74 -15.79 6.42 2.19
N LEU A 75 -16.78 7.30 2.08
CA LEU A 75 -16.63 8.61 1.45
C LEU A 75 -15.62 9.47 2.22
N ARG A 76 -15.66 9.46 3.56
CA ARG A 76 -14.69 10.17 4.39
C ARG A 76 -13.26 9.64 4.19
N ALA A 77 -13.07 8.33 4.15
CA ALA A 77 -11.76 7.73 3.86
C ALA A 77 -11.22 8.18 2.49
N ARG A 78 -12.07 8.21 1.46
CA ARG A 78 -11.68 8.69 0.12
C ARG A 78 -11.37 10.19 0.11
N LEU A 79 -12.15 11.01 0.81
CA LEU A 79 -11.91 12.44 0.91
C LEU A 79 -10.57 12.73 1.59
N GLN A 80 -10.27 12.06 2.70
CA GLN A 80 -8.98 12.18 3.38
C GLN A 80 -7.81 11.80 2.48
N LEU A 81 -7.98 10.75 1.65
CA LEU A 81 -6.95 10.37 0.69
C LEU A 81 -6.71 11.45 -0.37
N VAL A 82 -7.76 12.08 -0.89
CA VAL A 82 -7.66 13.21 -1.85
C VAL A 82 -6.98 14.41 -1.19
N GLU A 83 -7.35 14.73 0.05
CA GLU A 83 -6.77 15.82 0.82
C GLU A 83 -5.28 15.57 1.11
N PHE A 84 -4.91 14.35 1.51
CA PHE A 84 -3.52 13.93 1.68
C PHE A 84 -2.70 14.14 0.41
N MET A 85 -3.23 13.72 -0.75
CA MET A 85 -2.53 13.91 -2.03
C MET A 85 -2.30 15.39 -2.33
N LYS A 86 -3.28 16.24 -2.02
CA LYS A 86 -3.22 17.68 -2.32
C LYS A 86 -2.36 18.47 -1.32
N VAL A 87 -2.40 18.12 -0.04
CA VAL A 87 -1.77 18.92 1.02
C VAL A 87 -0.40 18.39 1.41
N GLU A 88 -0.34 17.09 1.70
CA GLU A 88 0.89 16.49 2.23
C GLU A 88 1.86 16.09 1.12
N VAL A 89 1.38 15.43 0.06
CA VAL A 89 2.24 14.97 -1.04
C VAL A 89 2.76 16.12 -1.90
N GLU A 90 2.02 17.23 -2.03
CA GLU A 90 2.50 18.44 -2.70
C GLU A 90 3.36 19.33 -1.79
N GLY A 91 3.31 19.10 -0.47
CA GLY A 91 4.04 19.87 0.53
C GLY A 91 5.39 19.29 0.91
N ASN A 92 6.18 20.05 1.66
CA ASN A 92 7.48 19.60 2.20
C ASN A 92 7.34 18.73 3.45
N SER A 93 6.16 18.68 4.07
CA SER A 93 5.87 17.87 5.26
C SER A 93 6.04 16.38 5.01
N PHE A 94 5.67 15.90 3.83
CA PHE A 94 5.83 14.51 3.43
C PHE A 94 7.29 14.07 3.47
N VAL A 95 8.19 14.80 2.83
CA VAL A 95 9.63 14.48 2.78
C VAL A 95 10.22 14.42 4.18
N LYS A 96 9.86 15.37 5.04
CA LYS A 96 10.36 15.42 6.41
C LYS A 96 9.89 14.20 7.22
N ALA A 97 8.60 13.90 7.23
CA ALA A 97 8.03 12.77 7.97
C ALA A 97 8.59 11.41 7.50
N VAL A 98 8.72 11.21 6.18
CA VAL A 98 9.30 9.99 5.61
C VAL A 98 10.78 9.87 5.94
N ALA A 99 11.56 10.96 5.85
CA ALA A 99 12.99 10.94 6.19
C ALA A 99 13.20 10.57 7.67
N GLU A 100 12.39 11.12 8.58
CA GLU A 100 12.42 10.79 10.00
C GLU A 100 12.09 9.29 10.24
N SER A 101 11.03 8.78 9.62
CA SER A 101 10.65 7.35 9.72
C SER A 101 11.71 6.42 9.14
N LEU A 102 12.40 6.83 8.07
CA LEU A 102 13.53 6.07 7.51
C LEU A 102 14.70 6.02 8.48
N GLN A 103 15.01 7.13 9.15
CA GLN A 103 16.06 7.18 10.17
C GLN A 103 15.76 6.25 11.35
N GLU A 104 14.52 6.25 11.82
CA GLU A 104 14.07 5.35 12.89
C GLU A 104 14.13 3.88 12.46
N GLY A 105 13.72 3.56 11.23
CA GLY A 105 13.70 2.19 10.70
C GLY A 105 15.08 1.59 10.44
N VAL A 106 16.10 2.41 10.22
CA VAL A 106 17.50 1.97 10.02
C VAL A 106 18.26 1.87 11.34
N ASN A 107 17.66 2.35 12.43
CA ASN A 107 18.32 2.44 13.73
C ASN A 107 18.64 1.07 14.30
N VAL A 108 19.88 0.58 14.07
CA VAL A 108 20.58 -0.14 15.15
C VAL A 108 22.10 0.10 15.15
N ASN A 109 22.78 0.43 14.03
CA ASN A 109 24.24 0.63 14.09
C ASN A 109 24.87 1.61 13.06
N ASN A 110 24.12 2.22 12.15
CA ASN A 110 24.64 3.23 11.22
C ASN A 110 23.54 4.26 10.96
N SER A 111 23.62 5.43 11.58
CA SER A 111 22.74 6.56 11.23
C SER A 111 22.95 6.88 9.73
N PRO A 112 21.96 6.66 8.86
CA PRO A 112 22.08 7.06 7.47
C PRO A 112 22.26 8.58 7.42
N ASP A 113 23.11 9.04 6.53
CA ASP A 113 23.31 10.48 6.29
C ASP A 113 21.93 11.10 5.99
N ASN A 114 21.59 12.18 6.70
CA ASN A 114 20.34 12.94 6.53
C ASN A 114 20.06 13.30 5.06
N LYS A 115 21.11 13.48 4.25
CA LYS A 115 21.00 13.72 2.81
C LYS A 115 20.48 12.51 2.06
N VAL A 116 20.86 11.30 2.45
CA VAL A 116 20.42 10.07 1.80
C VAL A 116 18.94 9.80 2.08
N THR A 117 18.52 9.91 3.34
CA THR A 117 17.11 9.71 3.71
C THR A 117 16.19 10.77 3.08
N SER A 118 16.62 12.03 3.04
CA SER A 118 15.87 13.10 2.38
C SER A 118 15.75 12.88 0.87
N LYS A 119 16.80 12.35 0.22
CA LYS A 119 16.76 12.01 -1.20
C LYS A 119 15.75 10.88 -1.46
N ILE A 120 15.82 9.79 -0.69
CA ILE A 120 14.87 8.68 -0.79
C ILE A 120 13.43 9.14 -0.58
N ALA A 121 13.20 9.98 0.43
CA ALA A 121 11.87 10.54 0.72
C ALA A 121 11.34 11.42 -0.44
N SER A 122 12.21 12.21 -1.07
CA SER A 122 11.83 13.04 -2.23
C SER A 122 11.52 12.20 -3.46
N GLU A 123 12.27 11.14 -3.71
CA GLU A 123 12.00 10.19 -4.80
C GLU A 123 10.67 9.44 -4.59
N LEU A 124 10.38 9.04 -3.35
CA LEU A 124 9.10 8.43 -2.99
C LEU A 124 7.93 9.40 -3.18
N GLN A 125 8.10 10.67 -2.74
CA GLN A 125 7.10 11.73 -2.93
C GLN A 125 6.77 11.91 -4.41
N GLU A 126 7.79 12.05 -5.25
CA GLU A 126 7.62 12.23 -6.68
C GLU A 126 6.93 11.02 -7.34
N ASN A 127 7.28 9.81 -6.91
CA ASN A 127 6.65 8.58 -7.39
C ASN A 127 5.15 8.55 -7.04
N ILE A 128 4.78 8.88 -5.80
CA ILE A 128 3.37 8.95 -5.38
C ILE A 128 2.64 10.05 -6.15
N ARG A 129 3.25 11.22 -6.34
CA ARG A 129 2.68 12.34 -7.09
C ARG A 129 2.37 11.96 -8.53
N GLN A 130 3.31 11.34 -9.24
CA GLN A 130 3.13 10.87 -10.61
C GLN A 130 2.07 9.77 -10.74
N GLN A 131 1.83 9.03 -9.68
CA GLN A 131 0.86 7.94 -9.66
C GLN A 131 -0.47 8.32 -8.99
N SER A 132 -0.64 9.55 -8.53
CA SER A 132 -1.79 9.98 -7.71
C SER A 132 -3.15 9.59 -8.29
N LYS A 133 -3.37 9.82 -9.58
CA LYS A 133 -4.62 9.43 -10.26
C LYS A 133 -4.85 7.91 -10.22
N ALA A 134 -3.82 7.11 -10.45
CA ALA A 134 -3.93 5.65 -10.43
C ALA A 134 -4.08 5.11 -9.00
N ILE A 135 -3.46 5.77 -8.02
CA ILE A 135 -3.64 5.48 -6.59
C ILE A 135 -5.10 5.72 -6.19
N LEU A 136 -5.67 6.88 -6.54
CA LEU A 136 -7.05 7.22 -6.22
C LEU A 136 -8.06 6.26 -6.87
N THR A 137 -7.87 5.90 -8.14
CA THR A 137 -8.75 4.97 -8.85
C THR A 137 -8.56 3.51 -8.44
N GLY A 138 -7.37 3.11 -8.04
CA GLY A 138 -7.05 1.76 -7.58
C GLY A 138 -7.44 1.46 -6.13
N THR A 139 -8.09 2.38 -5.41
CA THR A 139 -8.50 2.14 -4.03
C THR A 139 -9.71 1.21 -3.92
N TYR A 140 -9.64 0.29 -2.98
CA TYR A 140 -10.75 -0.59 -2.62
C TYR A 140 -10.95 -0.62 -1.10
N VAL A 141 -12.11 -1.08 -0.67
CA VAL A 141 -12.40 -1.27 0.75
C VAL A 141 -11.66 -2.52 1.22
N PHE A 142 -10.69 -2.31 2.11
CA PHE A 142 -9.83 -3.36 2.66
C PHE A 142 -10.41 -3.97 3.94
N ASP A 143 -10.97 -3.11 4.81
CA ASP A 143 -11.52 -3.54 6.09
C ASP A 143 -12.76 -2.72 6.47
N ARG A 144 -13.68 -3.35 7.22
CA ARG A 144 -14.88 -2.73 7.77
C ARG A 144 -15.12 -3.25 9.18
N SER A 145 -15.39 -2.36 10.10
CA SER A 145 -15.75 -2.72 11.46
C SER A 145 -16.88 -1.85 11.99
N TYR A 146 -17.70 -2.43 12.87
CA TYR A 146 -18.75 -1.75 13.60
C TYR A 146 -18.55 -1.97 15.09
N ASP A 147 -18.42 -0.89 15.83
CA ASP A 147 -18.41 -0.89 17.28
C ASP A 147 -19.83 -0.55 17.79
N SER A 148 -20.51 -1.54 18.34
CA SER A 148 -21.86 -1.40 18.87
C SER A 148 -21.90 -0.55 20.14
N GLY A 149 -20.83 -0.53 20.95
CA GLY A 149 -20.74 0.25 22.18
C GLY A 149 -20.71 1.75 21.91
N THR A 150 -19.95 2.17 20.94
CA THR A 150 -19.85 3.58 20.51
C THR A 150 -20.78 3.92 19.35
N ARG A 151 -21.49 2.94 18.78
CA ARG A 151 -22.30 3.06 17.57
C ARG A 151 -21.51 3.70 16.43
N THR A 152 -20.28 3.28 16.23
CA THR A 152 -19.39 3.84 15.22
C THR A 152 -18.97 2.77 14.24
N VAL A 153 -19.08 3.06 12.96
CA VAL A 153 -18.46 2.25 11.90
C VAL A 153 -17.10 2.86 11.55
N LYS A 154 -16.15 1.98 11.20
CA LYS A 154 -14.86 2.34 10.65
C LYS A 154 -14.69 1.59 9.33
N VAL A 155 -14.19 2.28 8.32
CA VAL A 155 -13.83 1.71 7.02
C VAL A 155 -12.37 2.06 6.75
N VAL A 156 -11.61 1.07 6.29
CA VAL A 156 -10.25 1.25 5.78
C VAL A 156 -10.26 0.96 4.29
N ILE A 157 -9.84 1.93 3.48
CA ILE A 157 -9.56 1.73 2.07
C ILE A 157 -8.05 1.55 1.89
N LYS A 158 -7.67 0.77 0.87
CA LYS A 158 -6.27 0.48 0.56
C LYS A 158 -6.02 0.56 -0.93
N THR A 159 -4.80 0.92 -1.30
CA THR A 159 -4.22 0.72 -2.62
C THR A 159 -2.80 0.22 -2.48
N GLY A 160 -2.36 -0.66 -3.37
CA GLY A 160 -1.00 -1.18 -3.42
C GLY A 160 -0.42 -1.10 -4.82
N VAL A 161 0.83 -1.52 -4.98
CA VAL A 161 1.54 -1.49 -6.27
C VAL A 161 0.75 -2.20 -7.37
N GLN A 162 0.15 -3.36 -7.05
CA GLN A 162 -0.61 -4.13 -8.05
C GLN A 162 -1.92 -3.43 -8.43
N ASP A 163 -2.60 -2.82 -7.47
CA ASP A 163 -3.85 -2.08 -7.70
C ASP A 163 -3.60 -0.86 -8.60
N VAL A 164 -2.49 -0.15 -8.36
CA VAL A 164 -2.05 0.99 -9.19
C VAL A 164 -1.74 0.54 -10.62
N LYS A 165 -1.06 -0.61 -10.80
CA LYS A 165 -0.78 -1.17 -12.14
C LYS A 165 -2.07 -1.53 -12.87
N THR A 166 -3.00 -2.19 -12.19
CA THR A 166 -4.30 -2.56 -12.76
C THR A 166 -5.10 -1.31 -13.13
N ALA A 167 -5.17 -0.31 -12.26
CA ALA A 167 -5.86 0.95 -12.55
C ALA A 167 -5.29 1.66 -13.78
N LYS A 168 -3.95 1.68 -13.95
CA LYS A 168 -3.29 2.22 -15.15
C LYS A 168 -3.66 1.44 -16.42
N GLN A 169 -3.74 0.12 -16.35
CA GLN A 169 -4.12 -0.72 -17.50
C GLN A 169 -5.57 -0.46 -17.92
N VAL A 170 -6.50 -0.45 -16.96
CA VAL A 170 -7.91 -0.14 -17.21
C VAL A 170 -8.07 1.24 -17.84
N HIS A 171 -7.36 2.24 -17.34
CA HIS A 171 -7.42 3.59 -17.92
C HIS A 171 -6.94 3.62 -19.38
N ARG A 172 -5.89 2.86 -19.72
CA ARG A 172 -5.41 2.78 -21.12
C ARG A 172 -6.43 2.12 -22.03
N LEU A 173 -7.15 1.10 -21.54
CA LEU A 173 -8.15 0.39 -22.33
C LEU A 173 -9.44 1.19 -22.56
N MET A 174 -9.80 2.05 -21.60
CA MET A 174 -11.02 2.88 -21.69
C MET A 174 -10.78 4.26 -22.31
N GLY A 175 -9.53 4.68 -22.46
CA GLY A 175 -9.14 6.01 -22.94
C GLY A 175 -8.76 6.08 -24.42
N ASN A 176 -9.01 5.00 -25.19
CA ASN A 176 -8.86 4.96 -26.66
C ASN A 176 -10.20 5.08 -27.32
#